data_b94a762e3c397c54316a2bb6e3a35c9b
#
_entry.id   b94a762e3c397c54316a2bb6e3a35c9b
#
_cell.length_a   1.000
_cell.length_b   1.000
_cell.length_c   1.000
_cell.angle_alpha   90.00
_cell.angle_beta   90.00
_cell.angle_gamma   90.00
#
_symmetry.space_group_name_H-M   'P 1'
#
loop_
_entity.id
_entity.type
_entity.pdbx_description
1 polymer ?
#
loop_
_entity_poly.entity_id
_entity_poly.type
_entity_poly.pdbx_seq_one_letter_code
_entity_poly.pdbx_strand_id
1 'polypeptide(L)'
;MLEVFLTVDVEIWCDGWNDLDNKFPEAFRRYVYGPTNHGKFGLPYQVDVLSSHGLTGVFFVEPLFSTRFGPEPLAEIVGILNAANQEVQLHLHTEWVDESLRPLLENVDKKRQHLRYFSLEEQTTLINIGAKLLFEAGAAPVNAFRAGSFAFNKDTLNALAVNGIKFDSSYNASMFGRDSGVLPGMLALDPFFCDGVYEYPMTVFHDGSGSLRHAQISACSYQELEGLLWSALEAGNKAFVFLLHNFELMNQKKDRPDWVAIRRFERLCTFLDNNRDCFSVKGFHGLAPQITVGPHKPLTSPRWKALSRAVEQLYRKFYQ
;
A
#
# COMPACT_ATOMS: atom_id res chain seq x y z
N MET A 1 -16.41 1.80 -17.05
CA MET A 1 -15.41 0.84 -16.52
C MET A 1 -14.73 1.51 -15.35
N LEU A 2 -14.59 0.82 -14.21
CA LEU A 2 -13.92 1.33 -13.01
C LEU A 2 -12.45 0.90 -13.05
N GLU A 3 -11.52 1.84 -12.85
CA GLU A 3 -10.10 1.51 -12.68
C GLU A 3 -9.86 0.97 -11.27
N VAL A 4 -9.20 -0.18 -11.16
CA VAL A 4 -8.93 -0.85 -9.89
C VAL A 4 -7.43 -0.97 -9.68
N PHE A 5 -6.95 -0.50 -8.54
CA PHE A 5 -5.55 -0.57 -8.13
C PHE A 5 -5.41 -1.58 -6.99
N LEU A 6 -4.79 -2.72 -7.28
CA LEU A 6 -4.42 -3.71 -6.27
C LEU A 6 -3.06 -3.31 -5.71
N THR A 7 -3.04 -2.58 -4.60
CA THR A 7 -1.80 -2.05 -4.04
C THR A 7 -1.32 -2.86 -2.85
N VAL A 8 -0.02 -3.12 -2.80
CA VAL A 8 0.66 -3.85 -1.75
C VAL A 8 1.81 -3.02 -1.21
N ASP A 9 1.77 -2.66 0.07
CA ASP A 9 2.89 -2.01 0.74
C ASP A 9 3.87 -3.10 1.19
N VAL A 10 5.11 -3.03 0.70
CA VAL A 10 6.17 -4.00 0.97
C VAL A 10 7.11 -3.45 2.02
N GLU A 11 7.01 -3.99 3.21
CA GLU A 11 7.69 -3.51 4.40
C GLU A 11 8.40 -4.64 5.14
N ILE A 12 9.45 -4.30 5.87
CA ILE A 12 10.18 -5.22 6.75
C ILE A 12 10.32 -4.58 8.14
N TRP A 13 9.90 -5.31 9.17
CA TRP A 13 9.98 -4.85 10.56
C TRP A 13 10.72 -5.86 11.43
N CYS A 14 11.62 -5.38 12.29
CA CYS A 14 12.51 -6.19 13.13
C CYS A 14 12.03 -6.32 14.58
N ASP A 15 10.72 -6.20 14.85
CA ASP A 15 10.14 -6.25 16.19
C ASP A 15 10.86 -5.26 17.15
N GLY A 16 10.93 -3.99 16.73
CA GLY A 16 11.61 -2.89 17.40
C GLY A 16 12.95 -2.54 16.76
N TRP A 17 13.62 -1.53 17.32
CA TRP A 17 14.81 -0.90 16.75
C TRP A 17 16.12 -1.30 17.42
N ASN A 18 16.05 -2.20 18.40
CA ASN A 18 17.22 -2.74 19.07
C ASN A 18 17.70 -4.00 18.37
N ASP A 19 19.03 -4.17 18.26
CA ASP A 19 19.67 -5.38 17.75
C ASP A 19 19.25 -5.74 16.31
N LEU A 20 19.16 -4.72 15.46
CA LEU A 20 18.66 -4.84 14.09
C LEU A 20 19.49 -5.82 13.25
N ASP A 21 20.82 -5.80 13.39
CA ASP A 21 21.73 -6.60 12.55
C ASP A 21 21.53 -8.11 12.78
N ASN A 22 21.23 -8.52 14.01
CA ASN A 22 20.94 -9.91 14.34
C ASN A 22 19.50 -10.31 13.98
N LYS A 23 18.54 -9.38 14.05
CA LYS A 23 17.13 -9.65 13.77
C LYS A 23 16.77 -9.62 12.29
N PHE A 24 17.43 -8.79 11.50
CA PHE A 24 17.06 -8.51 10.12
C PHE A 24 16.99 -9.76 9.23
N PRO A 25 17.95 -10.72 9.26
CA PRO A 25 17.87 -11.88 8.38
C PRO A 25 16.60 -12.72 8.57
N GLU A 26 16.18 -12.91 9.82
CA GLU A 26 14.94 -13.64 10.12
C GLU A 26 13.71 -12.78 9.84
N ALA A 27 13.75 -11.47 10.12
CA ALA A 27 12.70 -10.53 9.77
C ALA A 27 12.48 -10.48 8.25
N PHE A 28 13.55 -10.37 7.46
CA PHE A 28 13.49 -10.40 6.00
C PHE A 28 12.79 -11.68 5.52
N ARG A 29 13.26 -12.86 5.99
CA ARG A 29 12.69 -14.15 5.63
C ARG A 29 11.20 -14.23 5.98
N ARG A 30 10.82 -13.76 7.17
CA ARG A 30 9.45 -13.80 7.69
C ARG A 30 8.53 -12.84 6.96
N TYR A 31 8.96 -11.59 6.70
CA TYR A 31 8.13 -10.57 6.06
C TYR A 31 8.05 -10.76 4.55
N VAL A 32 9.14 -11.14 3.88
CA VAL A 32 9.16 -11.30 2.42
C VAL A 32 8.61 -12.66 2.01
N TYR A 33 9.05 -13.74 2.62
CA TYR A 33 8.65 -15.09 2.21
C TYR A 33 7.48 -15.67 2.98
N GLY A 34 7.30 -15.28 4.25
CA GLY A 34 6.24 -15.78 5.10
C GLY A 34 6.23 -17.31 5.23
N PRO A 35 7.36 -17.94 5.64
CA PRO A 35 7.43 -19.40 5.75
C PRO A 35 6.58 -19.91 6.90
N THR A 36 5.80 -20.95 6.62
CA THR A 36 4.96 -21.65 7.58
C THR A 36 5.07 -23.15 7.39
N ASN A 37 4.46 -23.94 8.28
CA ASN A 37 4.37 -25.41 8.11
C ASN A 37 3.49 -25.83 6.92
N HIS A 38 2.74 -24.89 6.32
CA HIS A 38 1.85 -25.15 5.19
C HIS A 38 2.36 -24.55 3.87
N GLY A 39 3.56 -23.98 3.85
CA GLY A 39 4.15 -23.32 2.69
C GLY A 39 4.57 -21.89 2.99
N LYS A 40 4.82 -21.13 1.94
CA LYS A 40 5.22 -19.71 2.01
C LYS A 40 4.04 -18.83 1.58
N PHE A 41 3.64 -17.87 2.41
CA PHE A 41 2.47 -17.01 2.17
C PHE A 41 2.80 -15.51 2.21
N GLY A 42 4.05 -15.16 1.92
CA GLY A 42 4.52 -13.78 1.77
C GLY A 42 4.40 -13.25 0.34
N LEU A 43 5.33 -12.39 -0.03
CA LEU A 43 5.36 -11.70 -1.32
C LEU A 43 5.28 -12.64 -2.54
N PRO A 44 6.08 -13.73 -2.65
CA PRO A 44 5.98 -14.63 -3.80
C PRO A 44 4.59 -15.23 -3.98
N TYR A 45 3.90 -15.59 -2.89
CA TYR A 45 2.53 -16.12 -2.99
C TYR A 45 1.54 -15.10 -3.52
N GLN A 46 1.62 -13.84 -3.07
CA GLN A 46 0.76 -12.76 -3.58
C GLN A 46 0.98 -12.55 -5.08
N VAL A 47 2.24 -12.56 -5.50
CA VAL A 47 2.65 -12.43 -6.91
C VAL A 47 2.13 -13.60 -7.75
N ASP A 48 2.26 -14.83 -7.25
CA ASP A 48 1.78 -16.04 -7.94
C ASP A 48 0.26 -16.02 -8.15
N VAL A 49 -0.50 -15.58 -7.11
CA VAL A 49 -1.96 -15.45 -7.23
C VAL A 49 -2.34 -14.39 -8.26
N LEU A 50 -1.71 -13.20 -8.24
CA LEU A 50 -1.96 -12.16 -9.24
C LEU A 50 -1.65 -12.66 -10.66
N SER A 51 -0.48 -13.27 -10.85
CA SER A 51 -0.02 -13.76 -12.14
C SER A 51 -0.92 -14.87 -12.69
N SER A 52 -1.41 -15.78 -11.83
CA SER A 52 -2.33 -16.86 -12.24
C SER A 52 -3.66 -16.36 -12.80
N HIS A 53 -4.06 -15.15 -12.42
CA HIS A 53 -5.22 -14.44 -12.94
C HIS A 53 -4.87 -13.39 -14.01
N GLY A 54 -3.60 -13.28 -14.44
CA GLY A 54 -3.16 -12.24 -15.38
C GLY A 54 -3.48 -10.82 -14.89
N LEU A 55 -3.34 -10.60 -13.59
CA LEU A 55 -3.53 -9.30 -12.94
C LEU A 55 -2.18 -8.68 -12.58
N THR A 56 -2.09 -7.36 -12.70
CA THR A 56 -0.92 -6.59 -12.28
C THR A 56 -1.23 -5.86 -10.99
N GLY A 57 -0.47 -6.15 -9.92
CA GLY A 57 -0.48 -5.38 -8.68
C GLY A 57 0.54 -4.24 -8.72
N VAL A 58 0.31 -3.24 -7.89
CA VAL A 58 1.26 -2.14 -7.63
C VAL A 58 1.89 -2.37 -6.27
N PHE A 59 3.20 -2.60 -6.26
CA PHE A 59 3.96 -2.87 -5.05
C PHE A 59 4.73 -1.62 -4.65
N PHE A 60 4.27 -0.96 -3.59
CA PHE A 60 4.93 0.17 -2.97
C PHE A 60 6.02 -0.34 -2.03
N VAL A 61 7.25 -0.35 -2.50
CA VAL A 61 8.39 -0.97 -1.80
C VAL A 61 9.13 0.07 -0.97
N GLU A 62 9.34 -0.23 0.31
CA GLU A 62 10.15 0.56 1.23
C GLU A 62 11.65 0.22 1.01
N PRO A 63 12.50 1.16 0.54
CA PRO A 63 13.88 0.85 0.19
C PRO A 63 14.91 1.26 1.26
N LEU A 64 14.56 2.11 2.23
CA LEU A 64 15.55 2.74 3.12
C LEU A 64 16.26 1.74 4.05
N PHE A 65 15.65 0.59 4.36
CA PHE A 65 16.33 -0.45 5.12
C PHE A 65 17.65 -0.90 4.44
N SER A 66 17.73 -0.82 3.11
CA SER A 66 18.93 -1.21 2.36
C SER A 66 20.13 -0.29 2.63
N THR A 67 19.91 0.92 3.15
CA THR A 67 21.01 1.82 3.56
C THR A 67 21.76 1.33 4.79
N ARG A 68 21.18 0.38 5.54
CA ARG A 68 21.80 -0.32 6.64
C ARG A 68 22.30 -1.72 6.25
N PHE A 69 21.47 -2.50 5.56
CA PHE A 69 21.70 -3.94 5.35
C PHE A 69 22.30 -4.29 3.99
N GLY A 70 22.60 -3.27 3.17
CA GLY A 70 23.12 -3.46 1.82
C GLY A 70 22.03 -3.57 0.75
N PRO A 71 22.41 -3.52 -0.54
CA PRO A 71 21.47 -3.49 -1.64
C PRO A 71 20.85 -4.87 -1.97
N GLU A 72 21.48 -5.98 -1.57
CA GLU A 72 21.09 -7.32 -2.00
C GLU A 72 19.66 -7.69 -1.57
N PRO A 73 19.20 -7.44 -0.33
CA PRO A 73 17.82 -7.77 0.05
C PRO A 73 16.78 -6.95 -0.73
N LEU A 74 17.07 -5.69 -1.06
CA LEU A 74 16.19 -4.86 -1.88
C LEU A 74 16.14 -5.37 -3.32
N ALA A 75 17.31 -5.72 -3.90
CA ALA A 75 17.40 -6.29 -5.23
C ALA A 75 16.66 -7.64 -5.33
N GLU A 76 16.65 -8.44 -4.27
CA GLU A 76 15.88 -9.70 -4.20
C GLU A 76 14.37 -9.44 -4.27
N ILE A 77 13.83 -8.47 -3.50
CA ILE A 77 12.42 -8.07 -3.55
C ILE A 77 12.05 -7.58 -4.95
N VAL A 78 12.81 -6.64 -5.50
CA VAL A 78 12.59 -6.07 -6.83
C VAL A 78 12.68 -7.17 -7.91
N GLY A 79 13.63 -8.09 -7.78
CA GLY A 79 13.80 -9.23 -8.68
C GLY A 79 12.58 -10.15 -8.70
N ILE A 80 11.98 -10.46 -7.56
CA ILE A 80 10.74 -11.26 -7.45
C ILE A 80 9.60 -10.56 -8.22
N LEU A 81 9.45 -9.26 -8.03
CA LEU A 81 8.37 -8.48 -8.65
C LEU A 81 8.56 -8.35 -10.16
N ASN A 82 9.77 -8.02 -10.61
CA ASN A 82 10.11 -7.89 -12.04
C ASN A 82 9.93 -9.22 -12.79
N ALA A 83 10.36 -10.35 -12.21
CA ALA A 83 10.23 -11.67 -12.82
C ALA A 83 8.77 -12.05 -13.13
N ALA A 84 7.82 -11.48 -12.39
CA ALA A 84 6.39 -11.69 -12.57
C ALA A 84 5.67 -10.51 -13.24
N ASN A 85 6.40 -9.56 -13.80
CA ASN A 85 5.87 -8.35 -14.44
C ASN A 85 4.90 -7.56 -13.52
N GLN A 86 5.20 -7.51 -12.23
CA GLN A 86 4.47 -6.69 -11.28
C GLN A 86 5.08 -5.29 -11.20
N GLU A 87 4.27 -4.29 -10.88
CA GLU A 87 4.72 -2.91 -10.85
C GLU A 87 5.37 -2.54 -9.51
N VAL A 88 6.59 -1.98 -9.54
CA VAL A 88 7.31 -1.48 -8.37
C VAL A 88 7.18 0.03 -8.30
N GLN A 89 6.74 0.55 -7.14
CA GLN A 89 6.62 1.98 -6.84
C GLN A 89 7.23 2.30 -5.47
N LEU A 90 7.40 3.59 -5.16
CA LEU A 90 8.11 4.03 -3.96
C LEU A 90 7.21 4.10 -2.73
N HIS A 91 7.64 3.46 -1.64
CA HIS A 91 7.12 3.60 -0.29
C HIS A 91 8.21 4.12 0.64
N LEU A 92 7.90 5.00 1.59
CA LEU A 92 8.91 5.46 2.54
C LEU A 92 8.41 5.37 3.98
N HIS A 93 9.10 4.56 4.78
CA HIS A 93 9.04 4.55 6.22
C HIS A 93 10.26 5.28 6.79
N THR A 94 10.06 6.51 7.22
CA THR A 94 11.16 7.39 7.69
C THR A 94 11.78 6.97 9.03
N GLU A 95 11.23 5.95 9.66
CA GLU A 95 11.83 5.28 10.81
C GLU A 95 13.19 4.63 10.50
N TRP A 96 13.48 4.36 9.22
CA TRP A 96 14.77 3.82 8.79
C TRP A 96 15.87 4.89 8.59
N VAL A 97 15.51 6.19 8.59
CA VAL A 97 16.45 7.27 8.25
C VAL A 97 17.63 7.34 9.24
N ASP A 98 17.36 7.22 10.56
CA ASP A 98 18.38 7.24 11.59
C ASP A 98 19.05 5.88 11.83
N GLU A 99 18.62 4.83 11.16
CA GLU A 99 19.22 3.50 11.18
C GLU A 99 20.25 3.29 10.06
N SER A 100 20.37 4.22 9.12
CA SER A 100 21.33 4.16 8.03
C SER A 100 22.77 4.17 8.50
N LEU A 101 23.65 3.35 7.88
CA LEU A 101 25.09 3.32 8.19
C LEU A 101 25.81 4.65 7.87
N ARG A 102 25.23 5.43 6.96
CA ARG A 102 25.71 6.78 6.61
C ARG A 102 24.56 7.74 6.73
N PRO A 103 24.74 8.92 7.34
CA PRO A 103 23.66 9.90 7.44
C PRO A 103 23.03 10.19 6.07
N LEU A 104 21.70 10.06 5.97
CA LEU A 104 20.95 10.42 4.77
C LEU A 104 20.62 11.91 4.70
N LEU A 105 20.62 12.57 5.86
CA LEU A 105 20.35 13.99 6.05
C LEU A 105 21.41 14.58 7.01
N GLU A 106 21.60 15.90 6.96
CA GLU A 106 22.60 16.59 7.81
C GLU A 106 22.28 16.51 9.31
N ASN A 107 20.99 16.57 9.67
CA ASN A 107 20.53 16.59 11.05
C ASN A 107 19.60 15.41 11.35
N VAL A 108 20.19 14.30 11.78
CA VAL A 108 19.45 13.09 12.21
C VAL A 108 19.79 12.83 13.68
N ASP A 109 19.17 13.60 14.56
CA ASP A 109 19.42 13.56 16.02
C ASP A 109 18.39 12.70 16.78
N LYS A 110 17.26 12.39 16.15
CA LYS A 110 16.18 11.58 16.72
C LYS A 110 15.33 10.92 15.65
N LYS A 111 14.69 9.81 16.02
CA LYS A 111 13.74 9.10 15.17
C LYS A 111 12.51 9.96 14.88
N ARG A 112 12.25 10.21 13.59
CA ARG A 112 11.07 10.90 13.09
C ARG A 112 10.23 9.90 12.28
N GLN A 113 9.14 9.43 12.89
CA GLN A 113 8.31 8.35 12.37
C GLN A 113 7.60 8.68 11.06
N HIS A 114 7.22 9.95 10.86
CA HIS A 114 6.37 10.35 9.73
C HIS A 114 7.09 11.30 8.79
N LEU A 115 6.97 11.09 7.49
CA LEU A 115 7.59 11.93 6.46
C LEU A 115 7.20 13.41 6.63
N ARG A 116 5.97 13.72 6.99
CA ARG A 116 5.48 15.09 7.26
C ARG A 116 6.19 15.82 8.40
N TYR A 117 7.05 15.16 9.18
CA TYR A 117 7.88 15.80 10.22
C TYR A 117 9.21 16.32 9.71
N PHE A 118 9.49 16.09 8.44
CA PHE A 118 10.68 16.57 7.74
C PHE A 118 10.35 17.84 6.96
N SER A 119 11.35 18.72 6.76
CA SER A 119 11.19 19.90 5.92
C SER A 119 11.01 19.50 4.46
N LEU A 120 10.54 20.43 3.62
CA LEU A 120 10.42 20.21 2.17
C LEU A 120 11.74 19.72 1.56
N GLU A 121 12.87 20.32 1.93
CA GLU A 121 14.20 19.95 1.45
C GLU A 121 14.59 18.54 1.88
N GLU A 122 14.38 18.20 3.15
CA GLU A 122 14.62 16.85 3.68
C GLU A 122 13.72 15.82 3.00
N GLN A 123 12.41 16.11 2.82
CA GLN A 123 11.48 15.23 2.11
C GLN A 123 11.92 15.01 0.65
N THR A 124 12.32 16.10 -0.04
CA THR A 124 12.82 16.03 -1.42
C THR A 124 14.03 15.11 -1.51
N THR A 125 14.96 15.24 -0.56
CA THR A 125 16.17 14.41 -0.48
C THR A 125 15.83 12.95 -0.23
N LEU A 126 14.97 12.64 0.75
CA LEU A 126 14.60 11.26 1.08
C LEU A 126 13.85 10.56 -0.04
N ILE A 127 12.94 11.25 -0.73
CA ILE A 127 12.22 10.74 -1.90
C ILE A 127 13.20 10.43 -3.04
N ASN A 128 14.16 11.33 -3.30
CA ASN A 128 15.20 11.11 -4.31
C ASN A 128 16.06 9.89 -3.98
N ILE A 129 16.51 9.77 -2.72
CA ILE A 129 17.28 8.61 -2.24
C ILE A 129 16.48 7.32 -2.44
N GLY A 130 15.22 7.28 -1.99
CA GLY A 130 14.37 6.11 -2.13
C GLY A 130 14.17 5.68 -3.59
N ALA A 131 13.86 6.63 -4.47
CA ALA A 131 13.71 6.37 -5.90
C ALA A 131 15.00 5.83 -6.54
N LYS A 132 16.16 6.39 -6.15
CA LYS A 132 17.47 5.94 -6.62
C LYS A 132 17.79 4.52 -6.13
N LEU A 133 17.54 4.21 -4.87
CA LEU A 133 17.75 2.86 -4.32
C LEU A 133 16.93 1.80 -5.07
N LEU A 134 15.64 2.08 -5.36
CA LEU A 134 14.81 1.19 -6.16
C LEU A 134 15.33 1.01 -7.58
N PHE A 135 15.75 2.10 -8.23
CA PHE A 135 16.35 2.04 -9.56
C PHE A 135 17.65 1.20 -9.58
N GLU A 136 18.53 1.41 -8.61
CA GLU A 136 19.77 0.64 -8.45
C GLU A 136 19.50 -0.85 -8.14
N ALA A 137 18.38 -1.15 -7.46
CA ALA A 137 17.91 -2.53 -7.24
C ALA A 137 17.27 -3.18 -8.49
N GLY A 138 17.13 -2.45 -9.60
CA GLY A 138 16.62 -2.95 -10.89
C GLY A 138 15.15 -2.66 -11.16
N ALA A 139 14.50 -1.80 -10.37
CA ALA A 139 13.15 -1.33 -10.68
C ALA A 139 13.16 -0.38 -11.90
N ALA A 140 12.06 -0.34 -12.65
CA ALA A 140 11.80 0.74 -13.59
C ALA A 140 11.74 2.09 -12.83
N PRO A 141 11.98 3.22 -13.50
CA PRO A 141 11.83 4.52 -12.86
C PRO A 141 10.45 4.68 -12.23
N VAL A 142 10.42 4.92 -10.92
CA VAL A 142 9.16 5.07 -10.17
C VAL A 142 8.44 6.35 -10.59
N ASN A 143 7.13 6.30 -10.67
CA ASN A 143 6.28 7.45 -11.00
C ASN A 143 5.12 7.63 -10.02
N ALA A 144 5.01 6.73 -9.03
CA ALA A 144 4.03 6.81 -7.95
C ALA A 144 4.69 6.65 -6.58
N PHE A 145 4.02 7.16 -5.55
CA PHE A 145 4.49 7.20 -4.17
C PHE A 145 3.37 6.86 -3.20
N ARG A 146 3.75 6.29 -2.05
CA ARG A 146 2.91 6.21 -0.85
C ARG A 146 3.74 6.46 0.40
N ALA A 147 3.29 7.39 1.25
CA ALA A 147 3.92 7.66 2.53
C ALA A 147 3.61 6.57 3.55
N GLY A 148 4.61 6.15 4.31
CA GLY A 148 4.45 5.25 5.44
C GLY A 148 3.43 5.80 6.44
N SER A 149 2.56 4.93 6.98
CA SER A 149 1.45 5.34 7.85
C SER A 149 0.52 6.39 7.24
N PHE A 150 0.51 6.56 5.91
CA PHE A 150 -0.23 7.61 5.19
C PHE A 150 0.12 9.04 5.66
N ALA A 151 1.32 9.23 6.23
CA ALA A 151 1.71 10.45 6.94
C ALA A 151 2.43 11.44 6.02
N PHE A 152 1.70 12.07 5.15
CA PHE A 152 2.14 13.07 4.16
C PHE A 152 1.55 14.47 4.45
N ASN A 153 2.06 15.48 3.75
CA ASN A 153 1.56 16.86 3.78
C ASN A 153 1.77 17.54 2.41
N LYS A 154 1.49 18.85 2.32
CA LYS A 154 1.74 19.62 1.08
C LYS A 154 3.20 19.63 0.64
N ASP A 155 4.12 19.67 1.60
CA ASP A 155 5.55 19.61 1.28
C ASP A 155 5.91 18.26 0.64
N THR A 156 5.24 17.18 1.02
CA THR A 156 5.39 15.88 0.37
C THR A 156 5.00 15.95 -1.11
N LEU A 157 3.84 16.54 -1.44
CA LEU A 157 3.41 16.68 -2.84
C LEU A 157 4.39 17.54 -3.64
N ASN A 158 4.85 18.67 -3.07
CA ASN A 158 5.86 19.50 -3.71
C ASN A 158 7.19 18.73 -3.92
N ALA A 159 7.63 17.96 -2.93
CA ALA A 159 8.83 17.13 -3.03
C ALA A 159 8.71 16.04 -4.10
N LEU A 160 7.53 15.43 -4.24
CA LEU A 160 7.23 14.47 -5.31
C LEU A 160 7.32 15.13 -6.69
N ALA A 161 6.69 16.31 -6.86
CA ALA A 161 6.73 17.06 -8.10
C ALA A 161 8.17 17.45 -8.50
N VAL A 162 9.01 17.88 -7.54
CA VAL A 162 10.42 18.19 -7.76
C VAL A 162 11.19 16.96 -8.24
N ASN A 163 10.89 15.78 -7.71
CA ASN A 163 11.50 14.50 -8.10
C ASN A 163 10.88 13.87 -9.37
N GLY A 164 9.91 14.53 -10.02
CA GLY A 164 9.25 14.02 -11.23
C GLY A 164 8.30 12.87 -10.99
N ILE A 165 7.92 12.59 -9.74
CA ILE A 165 6.92 11.58 -9.35
C ILE A 165 5.54 12.20 -9.53
N LYS A 166 4.74 11.61 -10.42
CA LYS A 166 3.46 12.19 -10.88
C LYS A 166 2.25 11.79 -10.07
N PHE A 167 2.34 10.65 -9.37
CA PHE A 167 1.21 10.06 -8.64
C PHE A 167 1.54 9.90 -7.16
N ASP A 168 0.58 10.21 -6.32
CA ASP A 168 0.59 9.88 -4.89
C ASP A 168 -0.63 9.02 -4.53
N SER A 169 -0.50 8.15 -3.56
CA SER A 169 -1.59 7.34 -3.02
C SER A 169 -1.53 7.31 -1.49
N SER A 170 -1.21 8.47 -0.91
CA SER A 170 -1.04 8.64 0.55
C SER A 170 -2.31 9.14 1.25
N TYR A 171 -3.29 9.70 0.52
CA TYR A 171 -4.51 10.23 1.14
C TYR A 171 -5.42 9.08 1.60
N ASN A 172 -5.66 9.01 2.90
CA ASN A 172 -6.57 8.03 3.51
C ASN A 172 -7.56 8.73 4.46
N ALA A 173 -8.76 8.98 3.97
CA ALA A 173 -9.79 9.71 4.71
C ALA A 173 -10.24 8.98 6.00
N SER A 174 -10.03 7.67 6.13
CA SER A 174 -10.31 6.92 7.34
C SER A 174 -9.29 7.19 8.47
N MET A 175 -8.09 7.68 8.11
CA MET A 175 -7.01 7.98 9.06
C MET A 175 -6.98 9.46 9.46
N PHE A 176 -7.21 10.36 8.49
CA PHE A 176 -7.05 11.82 8.68
C PHE A 176 -8.37 12.57 8.72
N GLY A 177 -9.49 11.91 8.44
CA GLY A 177 -10.78 12.57 8.34
C GLY A 177 -10.83 13.58 7.18
N ARG A 178 -11.48 14.76 7.41
CA ARG A 178 -11.60 15.82 6.41
C ARG A 178 -10.41 16.78 6.39
N ASP A 179 -9.55 16.69 7.37
CA ASP A 179 -8.39 17.58 7.50
C ASP A 179 -7.10 16.78 7.42
N SER A 180 -6.66 16.57 6.19
CA SER A 180 -5.34 15.96 5.90
C SER A 180 -4.22 17.00 5.81
N GLY A 181 -4.54 18.29 5.98
CA GLY A 181 -3.62 19.39 5.69
C GLY A 181 -3.37 19.64 4.19
N VAL A 182 -3.85 18.77 3.33
CA VAL A 182 -3.74 18.90 1.85
C VAL A 182 -4.96 19.57 1.25
N LEU A 183 -6.15 19.12 1.64
CA LEU A 183 -7.43 19.70 1.26
C LEU A 183 -8.27 20.03 2.51
N PRO A 184 -7.98 21.12 3.24
CA PRO A 184 -8.66 21.45 4.48
C PRO A 184 -10.18 21.53 4.30
N GLY A 185 -10.93 20.83 5.18
CA GLY A 185 -12.40 20.82 5.15
C GLY A 185 -13.03 20.02 4.02
N MET A 186 -12.25 19.40 3.14
CA MET A 186 -12.72 18.54 2.04
C MET A 186 -12.44 17.07 2.30
N LEU A 187 -13.33 16.22 1.82
CA LEU A 187 -13.15 14.77 1.81
C LEU A 187 -12.89 14.33 0.37
N ALA A 188 -11.65 13.97 0.06
CA ALA A 188 -11.30 13.45 -1.26
C ALA A 188 -11.57 11.94 -1.30
N LEU A 189 -12.38 11.51 -2.26
CA LEU A 189 -12.82 10.12 -2.44
C LEU A 189 -12.49 9.55 -3.82
N ASP A 190 -12.11 10.41 -4.75
CA ASP A 190 -11.69 10.09 -6.11
C ASP A 190 -10.38 10.80 -6.45
N PRO A 191 -9.71 10.38 -7.52
CA PRO A 191 -8.47 11.03 -7.95
C PRO A 191 -8.65 12.53 -8.18
N PHE A 192 -7.69 13.31 -7.69
CA PHE A 192 -7.64 14.76 -7.85
C PHE A 192 -6.21 15.24 -8.12
N PHE A 193 -6.08 16.44 -8.65
CA PHE A 193 -4.79 17.07 -8.91
C PHE A 193 -4.50 18.15 -7.86
N CYS A 194 -3.33 18.10 -7.24
CA CYS A 194 -2.88 19.06 -6.25
C CYS A 194 -1.36 19.21 -6.29
N ASP A 195 -0.89 20.46 -6.31
CA ASP A 195 0.55 20.81 -6.20
C ASP A 195 1.47 20.05 -7.18
N GLY A 196 0.99 19.82 -8.42
CA GLY A 196 1.76 19.15 -9.48
C GLY A 196 1.65 17.63 -9.50
N VAL A 197 0.90 17.01 -8.58
CA VAL A 197 0.76 15.57 -8.41
C VAL A 197 -0.70 15.15 -8.52
N TYR A 198 -0.94 13.96 -9.08
CA TYR A 198 -2.24 13.31 -9.07
C TYR A 198 -2.34 12.41 -7.84
N GLU A 199 -3.20 12.78 -6.90
CA GLU A 199 -3.51 11.96 -5.73
C GLU A 199 -4.57 10.92 -6.08
N TYR A 200 -4.28 9.65 -5.80
CA TYR A 200 -5.19 8.51 -5.89
C TYR A 200 -5.53 8.02 -4.48
N PRO A 201 -6.58 8.57 -3.85
CA PRO A 201 -6.92 8.29 -2.46
C PRO A 201 -7.21 6.81 -2.23
N MET A 202 -6.88 6.33 -1.04
CA MET A 202 -7.39 5.04 -0.57
C MET A 202 -8.91 5.03 -0.62
N THR A 203 -9.50 4.00 -1.22
CA THR A 203 -10.97 3.88 -1.22
C THR A 203 -11.48 3.65 0.19
N VAL A 204 -12.41 4.52 0.62
CA VAL A 204 -13.01 4.46 1.95
C VAL A 204 -14.52 4.30 1.86
N PHE A 205 -15.10 3.71 2.91
CA PHE A 205 -16.54 3.44 2.98
C PHE A 205 -17.05 3.49 4.42
N HIS A 206 -18.35 3.76 4.57
CA HIS A 206 -19.05 3.59 5.85
C HIS A 206 -19.41 2.12 6.05
N ASP A 207 -18.97 1.54 7.16
CA ASP A 207 -19.12 0.11 7.47
C ASP A 207 -20.46 -0.23 8.16
N GLY A 208 -21.40 0.71 8.18
CA GLY A 208 -22.70 0.56 8.83
C GLY A 208 -22.69 0.80 10.35
N SER A 209 -21.52 0.94 11.00
CA SER A 209 -21.39 1.35 12.40
C SER A 209 -21.30 2.89 12.58
N GLY A 210 -21.16 3.61 11.49
CA GLY A 210 -20.88 5.06 11.45
C GLY A 210 -19.40 5.40 11.28
N SER A 211 -18.53 4.38 11.33
CA SER A 211 -17.09 4.57 11.12
C SER A 211 -16.73 4.55 9.63
N LEU A 212 -15.76 5.36 9.25
CA LEU A 212 -15.15 5.34 7.94
C LEU A 212 -13.98 4.34 7.96
N ARG A 213 -13.94 3.43 6.99
CA ARG A 213 -12.91 2.40 6.84
C ARG A 213 -12.32 2.46 5.43
N HIS A 214 -11.04 2.14 5.30
CA HIS A 214 -10.44 1.95 3.99
C HIS A 214 -10.58 0.49 3.50
N ALA A 215 -10.53 0.32 2.18
CA ALA A 215 -10.66 -0.97 1.52
C ALA A 215 -9.37 -1.80 1.65
N GLN A 216 -9.16 -2.39 2.82
CA GLN A 216 -8.02 -3.28 3.10
C GLN A 216 -8.46 -4.74 3.00
N ILE A 217 -7.78 -5.52 2.17
CA ILE A 217 -8.18 -6.89 1.80
C ILE A 217 -8.22 -7.81 3.04
N SER A 218 -7.24 -7.70 3.91
CA SER A 218 -7.18 -8.52 5.13
C SER A 218 -8.18 -8.09 6.21
N ALA A 219 -8.69 -6.85 6.17
CA ALA A 219 -9.53 -6.26 7.20
C ALA A 219 -11.03 -6.22 6.83
N CYS A 220 -11.39 -6.32 5.55
CA CYS A 220 -12.76 -6.35 5.06
C CYS A 220 -13.19 -7.76 4.65
N SER A 221 -14.47 -8.12 4.76
CA SER A 221 -14.95 -9.38 4.21
C SER A 221 -14.99 -9.33 2.67
N TYR A 222 -14.90 -10.49 2.01
CA TYR A 222 -15.01 -10.56 0.56
C TYR A 222 -16.32 -9.95 0.05
N GLN A 223 -17.44 -10.23 0.73
CA GLN A 223 -18.75 -9.69 0.36
C GLN A 223 -18.82 -8.15 0.49
N GLU A 224 -18.07 -7.57 1.44
CA GLU A 224 -17.95 -6.12 1.53
C GLU A 224 -17.20 -5.59 0.30
N LEU A 225 -16.01 -6.15 0.00
CA LEU A 225 -15.16 -5.68 -1.11
C LEU A 225 -15.86 -5.80 -2.46
N GLU A 226 -16.48 -6.95 -2.74
CA GLU A 226 -17.25 -7.18 -3.97
C GLU A 226 -18.41 -6.17 -4.11
N GLY A 227 -19.20 -6.00 -3.04
CA GLY A 227 -20.32 -5.05 -3.08
C GLY A 227 -19.88 -3.60 -3.21
N LEU A 228 -18.73 -3.24 -2.64
CA LEU A 228 -18.17 -1.90 -2.78
C LEU A 228 -17.66 -1.62 -4.18
N LEU A 229 -17.08 -2.61 -4.87
CA LEU A 229 -16.67 -2.49 -6.27
C LEU A 229 -17.88 -2.18 -7.16
N TRP A 230 -18.97 -2.94 -7.03
CA TRP A 230 -20.20 -2.67 -7.77
C TRP A 230 -20.78 -1.30 -7.45
N SER A 231 -20.83 -0.93 -6.16
CA SER A 231 -21.33 0.38 -5.75
C SER A 231 -20.46 1.54 -6.27
N ALA A 232 -19.15 1.38 -6.34
CA ALA A 232 -18.24 2.36 -6.91
C ALA A 232 -18.43 2.52 -8.42
N LEU A 233 -18.62 1.41 -9.13
CA LEU A 233 -18.93 1.42 -10.56
C LEU A 233 -20.26 2.13 -10.84
N GLU A 234 -21.33 1.81 -10.09
CA GLU A 234 -22.65 2.43 -10.21
C GLU A 234 -22.62 3.93 -9.84
N ALA A 235 -21.82 4.32 -8.85
CA ALA A 235 -21.63 5.72 -8.45
C ALA A 235 -20.81 6.53 -9.45
N GLY A 236 -20.17 5.88 -10.42
CA GLY A 236 -19.33 6.53 -11.43
C GLY A 236 -17.95 6.96 -10.90
N ASN A 237 -17.49 6.38 -9.79
CA ASN A 237 -16.12 6.57 -9.30
C ASN A 237 -15.10 6.25 -10.39
N LYS A 238 -13.96 6.94 -10.39
CA LYS A 238 -12.91 6.76 -11.40
C LYS A 238 -11.91 5.71 -10.99
N ALA A 239 -11.61 5.61 -9.69
CA ALA A 239 -10.65 4.67 -9.18
C ALA A 239 -11.18 3.93 -7.95
N PHE A 240 -10.71 2.70 -7.76
CA PHE A 240 -10.87 1.91 -6.54
C PHE A 240 -9.49 1.40 -6.11
N VAL A 241 -8.98 1.90 -4.98
CA VAL A 241 -7.65 1.57 -4.49
C VAL A 241 -7.78 0.64 -3.29
N PHE A 242 -7.27 -0.59 -3.43
CA PHE A 242 -7.16 -1.57 -2.35
C PHE A 242 -5.82 -1.46 -1.64
N LEU A 243 -5.81 -1.77 -0.35
CA LEU A 243 -4.62 -1.95 0.46
C LEU A 243 -4.42 -3.42 0.83
N LEU A 244 -3.18 -3.86 0.72
CA LEU A 244 -2.64 -5.09 1.30
C LEU A 244 -1.19 -4.80 1.73
N HIS A 245 -0.64 -5.60 2.66
CA HIS A 245 0.80 -5.63 2.92
C HIS A 245 1.36 -7.01 2.57
N ASN A 246 2.64 -7.06 2.29
CA ASN A 246 3.32 -8.30 1.90
C ASN A 246 3.21 -9.44 2.93
N PHE A 247 2.91 -9.12 4.19
CA PHE A 247 2.82 -10.07 5.31
C PHE A 247 1.38 -10.35 5.79
N GLU A 248 0.36 -9.74 5.19
CA GLU A 248 -1.03 -9.82 5.69
C GLU A 248 -1.78 -11.11 5.37
N LEU A 249 -1.19 -11.99 4.56
CA LEU A 249 -1.72 -13.34 4.34
C LEU A 249 -1.27 -14.32 5.43
N MET A 250 -0.57 -13.83 6.45
CA MET A 250 -0.19 -14.56 7.63
C MET A 250 -0.91 -14.02 8.87
N ASN A 251 -0.96 -14.83 9.92
CA ASN A 251 -1.46 -14.40 11.21
C ASN A 251 -0.58 -13.29 11.83
N GLN A 252 -1.03 -12.69 12.92
CA GLN A 252 -0.34 -11.57 13.56
C GLN A 252 1.11 -11.91 13.97
N LYS A 253 1.40 -13.16 14.36
CA LYS A 253 2.76 -13.63 14.71
C LYS A 253 3.62 -13.96 13.50
N LYS A 254 3.03 -14.02 12.30
CA LYS A 254 3.67 -14.39 11.03
C LYS A 254 4.34 -15.77 11.06
N ASP A 255 3.72 -16.72 11.75
CA ASP A 255 4.17 -18.12 11.86
C ASP A 255 3.18 -19.12 11.26
N ARG A 256 1.96 -18.67 10.90
CA ARG A 256 0.89 -19.48 10.30
C ARG A 256 0.19 -18.71 9.18
N PRO A 257 -0.39 -19.43 8.18
CA PRO A 257 -1.22 -18.79 7.17
C PRO A 257 -2.53 -18.27 7.78
N ASP A 258 -2.95 -17.09 7.37
CA ASP A 258 -4.29 -16.58 7.63
C ASP A 258 -5.24 -17.02 6.50
N TRP A 259 -5.85 -18.18 6.67
CA TRP A 259 -6.73 -18.75 5.65
C TRP A 259 -7.93 -17.88 5.28
N VAL A 260 -8.35 -16.98 6.17
CA VAL A 260 -9.42 -16.02 5.88
C VAL A 260 -8.90 -14.95 4.94
N ALA A 261 -7.75 -14.36 5.23
CA ALA A 261 -7.13 -13.33 4.37
C ALA A 261 -6.74 -13.92 3.00
N ILE A 262 -6.15 -15.11 2.99
CA ILE A 262 -5.79 -15.84 1.75
C ILE A 262 -7.02 -16.01 0.86
N ARG A 263 -8.10 -16.60 1.37
CA ARG A 263 -9.33 -16.84 0.59
C ARG A 263 -9.97 -15.55 0.10
N ARG A 264 -9.89 -14.47 0.88
CA ARG A 264 -10.40 -13.16 0.44
C ARG A 264 -9.63 -12.63 -0.74
N PHE A 265 -8.29 -12.71 -0.68
CA PHE A 265 -7.41 -12.26 -1.74
C PHE A 265 -7.60 -13.07 -3.02
N GLU A 266 -7.57 -14.41 -2.94
CA GLU A 266 -7.81 -15.32 -4.07
C GLU A 266 -9.18 -15.08 -4.73
N ARG A 267 -10.24 -14.96 -3.92
CA ARG A 267 -11.60 -14.68 -4.43
C ARG A 267 -11.71 -13.31 -5.06
N LEU A 268 -11.04 -12.29 -4.53
CA LEU A 268 -11.00 -10.96 -5.14
C LEU A 268 -10.30 -11.01 -6.51
N CYS A 269 -9.15 -11.71 -6.62
CA CYS A 269 -8.45 -11.87 -7.89
C CYS A 269 -9.32 -12.62 -8.90
N THR A 270 -9.96 -13.72 -8.50
CA THR A 270 -10.92 -14.46 -9.34
C THR A 270 -12.09 -13.58 -9.79
N PHE A 271 -12.63 -12.76 -8.89
CA PHE A 271 -13.73 -11.84 -9.22
C PHE A 271 -13.31 -10.81 -10.26
N LEU A 272 -12.16 -10.18 -10.10
CA LEU A 272 -11.65 -9.17 -11.02
C LEU A 272 -11.32 -9.77 -12.39
N ASP A 273 -10.77 -10.98 -12.42
CA ASP A 273 -10.50 -11.72 -13.64
C ASP A 273 -11.79 -12.02 -14.44
N ASN A 274 -12.84 -12.48 -13.74
CA ASN A 274 -14.13 -12.80 -14.34
C ASN A 274 -14.96 -11.57 -14.78
N ASN A 275 -14.60 -10.37 -14.35
CA ASN A 275 -15.38 -9.14 -14.61
C ASN A 275 -14.54 -8.02 -15.25
N ARG A 276 -13.63 -8.39 -16.16
CA ARG A 276 -12.69 -7.45 -16.83
C ARG A 276 -13.38 -6.41 -17.71
N ASP A 277 -14.59 -6.65 -18.15
CA ASP A 277 -15.46 -5.74 -18.89
C ASP A 277 -16.00 -4.59 -18.01
N CYS A 278 -16.09 -4.81 -16.72
CA CYS A 278 -16.56 -3.83 -15.73
C CYS A 278 -15.39 -3.17 -14.95
N PHE A 279 -14.36 -3.96 -14.64
CA PHE A 279 -13.23 -3.57 -13.77
C PHE A 279 -11.91 -3.70 -14.51
N SER A 280 -11.19 -2.59 -14.67
CA SER A 280 -9.87 -2.56 -15.30
C SER A 280 -8.79 -2.45 -14.25
N VAL A 281 -8.09 -3.56 -13.96
CA VAL A 281 -6.94 -3.52 -13.05
C VAL A 281 -5.80 -2.75 -13.71
N LYS A 282 -5.26 -1.75 -13.00
CA LYS A 282 -4.28 -0.79 -13.50
C LYS A 282 -3.08 -0.67 -12.56
N GLY A 283 -1.95 -0.27 -13.14
CA GLY A 283 -0.82 0.32 -12.45
C GLY A 283 -0.69 1.80 -12.77
N PHE A 284 0.33 2.44 -12.22
CA PHE A 284 0.64 3.85 -12.46
C PHE A 284 1.56 4.04 -13.68
N HIS A 285 2.30 3.02 -14.11
CA HIS A 285 3.10 3.10 -15.32
C HIS A 285 2.20 3.24 -16.55
N GLY A 286 2.41 4.33 -17.31
CA GLY A 286 1.61 4.61 -18.50
C GLY A 286 0.16 5.04 -18.23
N LEU A 287 -0.20 5.27 -16.96
CA LEU A 287 -1.53 5.71 -16.57
C LEU A 287 -1.83 7.11 -17.12
N ALA A 288 -2.95 7.24 -17.83
CA ALA A 288 -3.56 8.53 -18.14
C ALA A 288 -4.52 8.89 -16.99
N PRO A 289 -4.21 9.92 -16.18
CA PRO A 289 -4.98 10.19 -14.96
C PRO A 289 -6.40 10.62 -15.30
N GLN A 290 -7.38 10.06 -14.60
CA GLN A 290 -8.78 10.46 -14.65
C GLN A 290 -9.12 11.17 -13.34
N ILE A 291 -9.43 12.45 -13.41
CA ILE A 291 -9.89 13.23 -12.25
C ILE A 291 -11.39 13.41 -12.30
N THR A 292 -12.02 13.40 -11.13
CA THR A 292 -13.45 13.63 -11.00
C THR A 292 -13.72 15.09 -10.66
N VAL A 293 -14.69 15.68 -11.34
CA VAL A 293 -15.17 17.04 -11.04
C VAL A 293 -16.51 16.89 -10.31
N GLY A 294 -16.47 17.02 -8.98
CA GLY A 294 -17.69 17.01 -8.17
C GLY A 294 -17.54 16.24 -6.85
N PRO A 295 -18.40 16.50 -5.87
CA PRO A 295 -18.35 15.81 -4.60
C PRO A 295 -18.97 14.41 -4.71
N HIS A 296 -18.18 13.38 -4.48
CA HIS A 296 -18.68 12.02 -4.24
C HIS A 296 -19.04 11.85 -2.76
N LYS A 297 -19.97 10.93 -2.49
CA LYS A 297 -20.27 10.48 -1.14
C LYS A 297 -19.47 9.21 -0.84
N PRO A 298 -19.03 9.00 0.40
CA PRO A 298 -18.41 7.74 0.78
C PRO A 298 -19.32 6.55 0.42
N LEU A 299 -18.73 5.51 -0.11
CA LEU A 299 -19.40 4.23 -0.32
C LEU A 299 -19.96 3.70 1.02
N THR A 300 -20.96 2.84 0.95
CA THR A 300 -21.57 2.27 2.15
C THR A 300 -21.69 0.76 2.03
N SER A 301 -21.22 0.05 3.06
CA SER A 301 -21.45 -1.39 3.19
C SER A 301 -22.64 -1.66 4.11
N PRO A 302 -23.61 -2.51 3.73
CA PRO A 302 -24.73 -2.87 4.57
C PRO A 302 -24.28 -3.56 5.86
N ARG A 303 -24.99 -3.32 6.98
CA ARG A 303 -24.67 -3.89 8.30
C ARG A 303 -24.55 -5.41 8.33
N TRP A 304 -25.34 -6.13 7.54
CA TRP A 304 -25.27 -7.59 7.51
C TRP A 304 -23.93 -8.12 6.91
N LYS A 305 -23.29 -7.37 5.99
CA LYS A 305 -21.94 -7.70 5.51
C LYS A 305 -20.88 -7.47 6.59
N ALA A 306 -21.06 -6.46 7.43
CA ALA A 306 -20.22 -6.24 8.60
C ALA A 306 -20.33 -7.39 9.63
N LEU A 307 -21.50 -8.04 9.76
CA LEU A 307 -21.67 -9.24 10.61
C LEU A 307 -20.83 -10.42 10.09
N SER A 308 -20.79 -10.65 8.78
CA SER A 308 -19.93 -11.67 8.19
C SER A 308 -18.45 -11.42 8.54
N ARG A 309 -18.00 -10.18 8.41
CA ARG A 309 -16.64 -9.78 8.85
C ARG A 309 -16.41 -10.06 10.34
N ALA A 310 -17.37 -9.75 11.21
CA ALA A 310 -17.23 -9.97 12.64
C ALA A 310 -17.09 -11.47 12.98
N VAL A 311 -17.86 -12.34 12.31
CA VAL A 311 -17.75 -13.81 12.47
C VAL A 311 -16.36 -14.29 12.01
N GLU A 312 -15.88 -13.83 10.86
CA GLU A 312 -14.55 -14.18 10.35
C GLU A 312 -13.43 -13.68 11.28
N GLN A 313 -13.56 -12.48 11.86
CA GLN A 313 -12.61 -11.95 12.85
C GLN A 313 -12.60 -12.74 14.14
N LEU A 314 -13.77 -13.20 14.62
CA LEU A 314 -13.84 -14.10 15.77
C LEU A 314 -13.15 -15.43 15.47
N TYR A 315 -13.39 -16.01 14.29
CA TYR A 315 -12.70 -17.23 13.86
C TYR A 315 -11.18 -17.05 13.85
N ARG A 316 -10.68 -15.95 13.25
CA ARG A 316 -9.25 -15.62 13.25
C ARG A 316 -8.66 -15.54 14.66
N LYS A 317 -9.40 -14.93 15.60
CA LYS A 317 -8.93 -14.77 16.98
C LYS A 317 -8.82 -16.10 17.74
N PHE A 318 -9.70 -17.08 17.46
CA PHE A 318 -9.76 -18.35 18.21
C PHE A 318 -8.98 -19.49 17.53
N TYR A 319 -8.77 -19.45 16.21
CA TYR A 319 -8.22 -20.58 15.44
C TYR A 319 -6.94 -20.25 14.67
N GLN A 320 -6.49 -19.04 14.71
CA GLN A 320 -5.24 -18.55 14.09
C GLN A 320 -4.39 -17.77 15.09
#